data_497907f767bf413412243c1e5b1abf0a
#
_entry.id   497907f767bf413412243c1e5b1abf0a
#
_cell.length_a   1.000
_cell.length_b   1.000
_cell.length_c   1.000
_cell.angle_alpha   90.00
_cell.angle_beta   90.00
_cell.angle_gamma   90.00
#
_symmetry.space_group_name_H-M   'P 1'
#
loop_
_entity.id
_entity.type
_entity.pdbx_description
1 polymer ?
#
loop_
_entity_poly.entity_id
_entity_poly.type
_entity_poly.pdbx_seq_one_letter_code
_entity_poly.pdbx_strand_id
1 'polypeptide(L)'
;RTSVVWDGLDSPVQVVWRQARLHLDALELDPETGDIGAQLHRRFDPRHYRLDIGQAPLMRVAYAEDPLNQRICAMLLFHHMALDHVALEVVKHEMQAWLAGEADTVAASVPVPYRNYVAQARLGVSQAEHEAFFRDMLGDIDEPTLPFGLMDVQGEGRDIEEASLALDPQLNLRLRAQARQQGVSAASLVHLAWAQVLGKVSNRQDVVFGTVLMGRMQGGEGTERALGMFINTLPLRVSVGEQGVRDGVKATHKRLTALLGHEHASLALAQRCSGVAAPAPLFSALLNYRHSGVGSVSDQAMQAWQGIAVLSGEERTNYPLTLNVDDLGEGFSLTALVVSSIGAQRVCGYMHTALENLLTALEQTPETSLQGLSILPAVEREQLLVAFNDTVLDYDKEQTIHGMFEAQVERTPEALAVVHSEQRLTYRELNEQANRLAHALRKLGVQPDSRVGICVERGAEMVVGLLAILKAG
;
A
#
# COMPACT_ATOMS: atom_id res chain seq x y z
N ARG A 1 -28.92 -5.53 -13.99
CA ARG A 1 -30.22 -4.83 -14.01
C ARG A 1 -30.50 -4.12 -12.69
N THR A 2 -29.48 -3.64 -11.99
CA THR A 2 -29.60 -3.05 -10.66
C THR A 2 -29.35 -1.55 -10.67
N SER A 3 -30.01 -0.84 -9.78
CA SER A 3 -29.75 0.55 -9.41
C SER A 3 -29.85 0.70 -7.89
N VAL A 4 -29.41 1.81 -7.35
CA VAL A 4 -29.52 2.13 -5.92
C VAL A 4 -30.55 3.27 -5.77
N VAL A 5 -31.45 3.10 -4.82
CA VAL A 5 -32.49 4.10 -4.52
C VAL A 5 -32.39 4.43 -3.04
N TRP A 6 -32.36 5.72 -2.69
CA TRP A 6 -32.24 6.21 -1.31
C TRP A 6 -33.22 7.36 -0.99
N ASP A 7 -33.73 8.05 -2.01
CA ASP A 7 -34.59 9.19 -1.81
C ASP A 7 -35.95 8.74 -1.20
N GLY A 8 -36.32 9.35 -0.07
CA GLY A 8 -37.55 9.06 0.65
C GLY A 8 -37.59 7.71 1.37
N LEU A 9 -36.43 7.06 1.56
CA LEU A 9 -36.30 5.78 2.26
C LEU A 9 -35.47 5.95 3.54
N ASP A 10 -35.77 5.17 4.58
CA ASP A 10 -34.98 5.14 5.83
C ASP A 10 -33.56 4.63 5.63
N SER A 11 -33.33 3.82 4.61
CA SER A 11 -32.02 3.31 4.22
C SER A 11 -31.94 3.05 2.72
N PRO A 12 -30.75 3.18 2.10
CA PRO A 12 -30.55 2.85 0.70
C PRO A 12 -30.90 1.39 0.39
N VAL A 13 -31.54 1.16 -0.75
CA VAL A 13 -31.89 -0.18 -1.24
C VAL A 13 -31.36 -0.40 -2.65
N GLN A 14 -30.94 -1.63 -2.94
CA GLN A 14 -30.61 -2.05 -4.29
C GLN A 14 -31.86 -2.62 -4.96
N VAL A 15 -32.26 -1.99 -6.05
CA VAL A 15 -33.44 -2.38 -6.82
C VAL A 15 -33.03 -3.20 -8.03
N VAL A 16 -33.63 -4.38 -8.20
CA VAL A 16 -33.44 -5.22 -9.38
C VAL A 16 -34.62 -4.98 -10.34
N TRP A 17 -34.37 -4.30 -11.43
CA TRP A 17 -35.37 -3.97 -12.44
C TRP A 17 -35.74 -5.20 -13.26
N ARG A 18 -37.02 -5.28 -13.68
CA ARG A 18 -37.46 -6.34 -14.57
C ARG A 18 -36.82 -6.28 -15.94
N GLN A 19 -36.59 -5.05 -16.42
CA GLN A 19 -35.93 -4.76 -17.68
C GLN A 19 -34.95 -3.61 -17.46
N ALA A 20 -33.75 -3.76 -17.98
CA ALA A 20 -32.75 -2.71 -18.10
C ALA A 20 -31.92 -3.03 -19.36
N ARG A 21 -31.93 -2.13 -20.32
CA ARG A 21 -31.20 -2.31 -21.57
C ARG A 21 -29.77 -1.83 -21.38
N LEU A 22 -28.81 -2.64 -21.83
CA LEU A 22 -27.41 -2.21 -21.90
C LEU A 22 -27.28 -1.14 -22.98
N HIS A 23 -26.68 0.00 -22.63
CA HIS A 23 -26.38 1.06 -23.59
C HIS A 23 -25.09 0.72 -24.34
N LEU A 24 -25.16 0.78 -25.67
CA LEU A 24 -24.05 0.64 -26.58
C LEU A 24 -23.85 1.99 -27.27
N ASP A 25 -22.79 2.69 -26.92
CA ASP A 25 -22.51 4.03 -27.42
C ASP A 25 -21.45 3.95 -28.52
N ALA A 26 -21.87 4.13 -29.78
CA ALA A 26 -20.96 4.34 -30.89
C ALA A 26 -20.39 5.76 -30.82
N LEU A 27 -19.08 5.89 -30.83
CA LEU A 27 -18.38 7.16 -30.76
C LEU A 27 -17.60 7.41 -32.04
N GLU A 28 -17.66 8.62 -32.54
CA GLU A 28 -16.78 9.10 -33.60
C GLU A 28 -15.54 9.70 -32.94
N LEU A 29 -14.40 9.04 -33.10
CA LEU A 29 -13.10 9.48 -32.61
C LEU A 29 -12.15 9.65 -33.79
N ASP A 30 -11.29 10.65 -33.71
CA ASP A 30 -10.35 10.97 -34.78
C ASP A 30 -9.02 10.20 -34.58
N PRO A 31 -8.68 9.25 -35.48
CA PRO A 31 -7.45 8.50 -35.38
C PRO A 31 -6.18 9.34 -35.62
N GLU A 32 -6.30 10.54 -36.24
CA GLU A 32 -5.18 11.46 -36.40
C GLU A 32 -4.76 12.15 -35.09
N THR A 33 -5.65 12.20 -34.11
CA THR A 33 -5.37 12.81 -32.79
C THR A 33 -4.76 11.85 -31.77
N GLY A 34 -4.52 10.59 -32.16
CA GLY A 34 -3.86 9.58 -31.33
C GLY A 34 -4.60 8.24 -31.28
N ASP A 35 -4.06 7.30 -30.55
CA ASP A 35 -4.63 5.95 -30.40
C ASP A 35 -6.08 5.99 -29.90
N ILE A 36 -6.97 5.26 -30.57
CA ILE A 36 -8.41 5.24 -30.29
C ILE A 36 -8.70 4.67 -28.90
N GLY A 37 -7.99 3.64 -28.47
CA GLY A 37 -8.11 3.08 -27.12
C GLY A 37 -7.76 4.11 -26.05
N ALA A 38 -6.69 4.87 -26.24
CA ALA A 38 -6.30 5.95 -25.34
C ALA A 38 -7.30 7.11 -25.33
N GLN A 39 -7.95 7.43 -26.45
CA GLN A 39 -9.00 8.44 -26.50
C GLN A 39 -10.25 8.00 -25.74
N LEU A 40 -10.66 6.72 -25.90
CA LEU A 40 -11.76 6.13 -25.12
C LEU A 40 -11.45 6.20 -23.62
N HIS A 41 -10.22 5.81 -23.22
CA HIS A 41 -9.80 5.83 -21.83
C HIS A 41 -9.86 7.25 -21.24
N ARG A 42 -9.33 8.27 -21.95
CA ARG A 42 -9.40 9.67 -21.49
C ARG A 42 -10.83 10.18 -21.36
N ARG A 43 -11.72 9.80 -22.27
CA ARG A 43 -13.13 10.25 -22.28
C ARG A 43 -13.92 9.69 -21.10
N PHE A 44 -13.63 8.47 -20.72
CA PHE A 44 -14.34 7.75 -19.64
C PHE A 44 -13.47 7.53 -18.41
N ASP A 45 -12.43 8.30 -18.24
CA ASP A 45 -11.58 8.24 -17.08
C ASP A 45 -12.39 8.37 -15.78
N PRO A 46 -12.34 7.39 -14.88
CA PRO A 46 -13.13 7.39 -13.65
C PRO A 46 -12.82 8.54 -12.70
N ARG A 47 -11.75 9.29 -12.94
CA ARG A 47 -11.46 10.56 -12.23
C ARG A 47 -12.47 11.65 -12.54
N HIS A 48 -13.05 11.63 -13.73
CA HIS A 48 -13.93 12.68 -14.25
C HIS A 48 -15.28 12.17 -14.70
N TYR A 49 -15.40 10.89 -15.03
CA TYR A 49 -16.63 10.26 -15.49
C TYR A 49 -17.26 9.43 -14.36
N ARG A 50 -18.56 9.60 -14.12
CA ARG A 50 -19.33 8.86 -13.12
C ARG A 50 -20.54 8.22 -13.77
N LEU A 51 -20.80 6.96 -13.40
CA LEU A 51 -22.08 6.30 -13.68
C LEU A 51 -23.11 6.79 -12.67
N ASP A 52 -24.33 7.10 -13.15
CA ASP A 52 -25.46 7.40 -12.28
C ASP A 52 -25.95 6.11 -11.62
N ILE A 53 -25.72 5.98 -10.32
CA ILE A 53 -26.10 4.77 -9.56
C ILE A 53 -27.62 4.62 -9.39
N GLY A 54 -28.39 5.69 -9.59
CA GLY A 54 -29.85 5.67 -9.59
C GLY A 54 -30.45 5.04 -10.85
N GLN A 55 -29.68 4.84 -11.91
CA GLN A 55 -30.13 4.30 -13.19
C GLN A 55 -29.58 2.91 -13.45
N ALA A 56 -30.46 2.00 -13.87
CA ALA A 56 -30.08 0.65 -14.27
C ALA A 56 -29.97 0.53 -15.81
N PRO A 57 -28.98 -0.25 -16.31
CA PRO A 57 -27.99 -1.05 -15.59
C PRO A 57 -26.79 -0.19 -15.14
N LEU A 58 -26.14 -0.58 -14.07
CA LEU A 58 -24.87 0.01 -13.61
C LEU A 58 -23.68 -0.46 -14.47
N MET A 59 -23.91 -0.50 -15.76
CA MET A 59 -22.98 -0.99 -16.78
C MET A 59 -23.28 -0.31 -18.12
N ARG A 60 -22.23 -0.01 -18.90
CA ARG A 60 -22.31 0.65 -20.20
C ARG A 60 -21.18 0.16 -21.09
N VAL A 61 -21.38 0.12 -22.40
CA VAL A 61 -20.35 -0.16 -23.38
C VAL A 61 -20.21 1.04 -24.32
N ALA A 62 -19.01 1.56 -24.45
CA ALA A 62 -18.67 2.54 -25.47
C ALA A 62 -17.71 1.90 -26.47
N TYR A 63 -17.87 2.19 -27.77
CA TYR A 63 -16.97 1.67 -28.78
C TYR A 63 -16.73 2.69 -29.90
N ALA A 64 -15.59 2.54 -30.58
CA ALA A 64 -15.21 3.32 -31.72
C ALA A 64 -14.43 2.48 -32.72
N GLU A 65 -14.53 2.81 -34.01
CA GLU A 65 -13.71 2.22 -35.05
C GLU A 65 -12.28 2.78 -34.99
N ASP A 66 -11.29 1.91 -35.18
CA ASP A 66 -9.88 2.23 -35.31
C ASP A 66 -9.41 1.76 -36.69
N PRO A 67 -9.67 2.58 -37.74
CA PRO A 67 -9.39 2.21 -39.15
C PRO A 67 -7.91 2.05 -39.40
N LEU A 68 -7.03 2.76 -38.68
CA LEU A 68 -5.58 2.65 -38.85
C LEU A 68 -5.05 1.27 -38.45
N ASN A 69 -5.67 0.66 -37.43
CA ASN A 69 -5.30 -0.66 -36.91
C ASN A 69 -6.30 -1.76 -37.32
N GLN A 70 -7.26 -1.45 -38.20
CA GLN A 70 -8.31 -2.36 -38.69
C GLN A 70 -9.02 -3.12 -37.59
N ARG A 71 -9.40 -2.41 -36.50
CA ARG A 71 -10.04 -2.97 -35.33
C ARG A 71 -11.16 -2.08 -34.81
N ILE A 72 -11.99 -2.64 -33.92
CA ILE A 72 -12.94 -1.89 -33.11
C ILE A 72 -12.38 -1.86 -31.67
N CYS A 73 -12.25 -0.69 -31.11
CA CYS A 73 -11.93 -0.52 -29.70
C CYS A 73 -13.24 -0.41 -28.92
N ALA A 74 -13.43 -1.27 -27.94
CA ALA A 74 -14.58 -1.24 -27.05
C ALA A 74 -14.14 -1.10 -25.59
N MET A 75 -14.90 -0.33 -24.81
CA MET A 75 -14.69 -0.12 -23.40
C MET A 75 -15.94 -0.55 -22.63
N LEU A 76 -15.78 -1.50 -21.70
CA LEU A 76 -16.81 -1.88 -20.77
C LEU A 76 -16.65 -1.02 -19.49
N LEU A 77 -17.65 -0.21 -19.23
CA LEU A 77 -17.77 0.61 -18.01
C LEU A 77 -18.75 -0.08 -17.07
N PHE A 78 -18.38 -0.26 -15.82
CA PHE A 78 -19.28 -0.80 -14.82
C PHE A 78 -19.02 -0.17 -13.45
N HIS A 79 -20.06 -0.11 -12.62
CA HIS A 79 -19.92 0.32 -11.24
C HIS A 79 -19.66 -0.89 -10.35
N HIS A 80 -18.68 -0.80 -9.48
CA HIS A 80 -18.27 -1.93 -8.61
C HIS A 80 -19.39 -2.43 -7.69
N MET A 81 -20.36 -1.59 -7.35
CA MET A 81 -21.58 -2.03 -6.60
C MET A 81 -22.41 -3.07 -7.34
N ALA A 82 -22.25 -3.23 -8.65
CA ALA A 82 -23.01 -4.22 -9.45
C ALA A 82 -22.26 -5.52 -9.67
N LEU A 83 -20.93 -5.48 -9.76
CA LEU A 83 -20.06 -6.60 -10.10
C LEU A 83 -18.78 -6.55 -9.31
N ASP A 84 -18.33 -7.69 -8.82
CA ASP A 84 -16.97 -7.91 -8.35
C ASP A 84 -16.11 -8.55 -9.46
N HIS A 85 -14.83 -8.79 -9.17
CA HIS A 85 -13.90 -9.40 -10.12
C HIS A 85 -14.39 -10.78 -10.59
N VAL A 86 -14.87 -11.64 -9.70
CA VAL A 86 -15.38 -12.96 -10.06
C VAL A 86 -16.61 -12.86 -10.95
N ALA A 87 -17.52 -11.93 -10.65
CA ALA A 87 -18.68 -11.69 -11.49
C ALA A 87 -18.29 -11.19 -12.90
N LEU A 88 -17.20 -10.40 -13.02
CA LEU A 88 -16.67 -9.97 -14.32
C LEU A 88 -16.11 -11.17 -15.11
N GLU A 89 -15.42 -12.10 -14.46
CA GLU A 89 -14.94 -13.33 -15.10
C GLU A 89 -16.11 -14.20 -15.58
N VAL A 90 -17.20 -14.30 -14.81
CA VAL A 90 -18.42 -14.99 -15.26
C VAL A 90 -18.98 -14.34 -16.53
N VAL A 91 -19.05 -13.00 -16.58
CA VAL A 91 -19.51 -12.28 -17.79
C VAL A 91 -18.60 -12.59 -18.99
N LYS A 92 -17.29 -12.60 -18.82
CA LYS A 92 -16.34 -12.95 -19.87
C LYS A 92 -16.56 -14.37 -20.37
N HIS A 93 -16.72 -15.35 -19.47
CA HIS A 93 -17.00 -16.73 -19.82
C HIS A 93 -18.30 -16.90 -20.60
N GLU A 94 -19.38 -16.20 -20.16
CA GLU A 94 -20.66 -16.22 -20.88
C GLU A 94 -20.54 -15.61 -22.28
N MET A 95 -19.77 -14.52 -22.43
CA MET A 95 -19.48 -13.94 -23.75
C MET A 95 -18.70 -14.91 -24.64
N GLN A 96 -17.70 -15.60 -24.10
CA GLN A 96 -16.91 -16.61 -24.82
C GLN A 96 -17.80 -17.76 -25.32
N ALA A 97 -18.62 -18.33 -24.45
CA ALA A 97 -19.52 -19.41 -24.82
C ALA A 97 -20.55 -18.96 -25.89
N TRP A 98 -21.03 -17.71 -25.80
CA TRP A 98 -21.92 -17.15 -26.79
C TRP A 98 -21.25 -17.03 -28.17
N LEU A 99 -20.01 -16.54 -28.22
CA LEU A 99 -19.20 -16.42 -29.43
C LEU A 99 -18.83 -17.80 -30.01
N ALA A 100 -18.65 -18.80 -29.16
CA ALA A 100 -18.40 -20.19 -29.55
C ALA A 100 -19.65 -20.92 -30.11
N GLY A 101 -20.84 -20.29 -30.09
CA GLY A 101 -22.08 -20.91 -30.50
C GLY A 101 -22.71 -21.82 -29.41
N GLU A 102 -22.23 -21.77 -28.18
CA GLU A 102 -22.68 -22.57 -27.05
C GLU A 102 -23.71 -21.82 -26.17
N ALA A 103 -24.40 -20.83 -26.74
CA ALA A 103 -25.36 -19.96 -26.03
C ALA A 103 -26.43 -20.74 -25.28
N ASP A 104 -26.88 -21.86 -25.85
CA ASP A 104 -27.92 -22.70 -25.21
C ASP A 104 -27.45 -23.36 -23.92
N THR A 105 -26.14 -23.67 -23.81
CA THR A 105 -25.53 -24.24 -22.61
C THR A 105 -25.49 -23.22 -21.48
N VAL A 106 -25.20 -21.97 -21.80
CA VAL A 106 -25.23 -20.84 -20.84
C VAL A 106 -26.67 -20.51 -20.43
N ALA A 107 -27.59 -20.47 -21.39
CA ALA A 107 -29.00 -20.18 -21.15
C ALA A 107 -29.71 -21.27 -20.33
N ALA A 108 -29.25 -22.53 -20.41
CA ALA A 108 -29.82 -23.64 -19.63
C ALA A 108 -29.45 -23.57 -18.13
N SER A 109 -28.40 -22.84 -17.76
CA SER A 109 -28.03 -22.68 -16.36
C SER A 109 -28.90 -21.61 -15.69
N VAL A 110 -29.66 -21.99 -14.68
CA VAL A 110 -30.49 -21.08 -13.88
C VAL A 110 -29.55 -20.21 -13.05
N PRO A 111 -29.50 -18.89 -13.24
CA PRO A 111 -28.63 -18.03 -12.45
C PRO A 111 -29.08 -17.99 -11.00
N VAL A 112 -28.13 -18.13 -10.07
CA VAL A 112 -28.41 -17.99 -8.63
C VAL A 112 -28.72 -16.51 -8.34
N PRO A 113 -29.89 -16.19 -7.80
CA PRO A 113 -30.27 -14.81 -7.52
C PRO A 113 -29.41 -14.21 -6.42
N TYR A 114 -28.86 -13.03 -6.63
CA TYR A 114 -28.05 -12.29 -5.65
C TYR A 114 -28.77 -12.05 -4.31
N ARG A 115 -30.11 -11.98 -4.32
CA ARG A 115 -30.92 -11.89 -3.08
C ARG A 115 -30.68 -13.04 -2.11
N ASN A 116 -30.22 -14.22 -2.57
CA ASN A 116 -29.91 -15.36 -1.69
C ASN A 116 -28.69 -15.03 -0.84
N TYR A 117 -27.68 -14.41 -1.44
CA TYR A 117 -26.53 -13.89 -0.71
C TYR A 117 -26.95 -12.82 0.31
N VAL A 118 -27.77 -11.86 -0.10
CA VAL A 118 -28.28 -10.82 0.83
C VAL A 118 -29.06 -11.44 1.99
N ALA A 119 -29.89 -12.46 1.75
CA ALA A 119 -30.58 -13.17 2.80
C ALA A 119 -29.61 -13.88 3.75
N GLN A 120 -28.60 -14.55 3.22
CA GLN A 120 -27.54 -15.20 4.01
C GLN A 120 -26.76 -14.21 4.86
N ALA A 121 -26.37 -13.07 4.28
CA ALA A 121 -25.65 -12.02 4.98
C ALA A 121 -26.48 -11.40 6.13
N ARG A 122 -27.81 -11.34 5.98
CA ARG A 122 -28.70 -10.75 7.00
C ARG A 122 -29.23 -11.73 8.03
N LEU A 123 -29.34 -13.01 7.69
CA LEU A 123 -29.99 -14.04 8.51
C LEU A 123 -28.99 -15.08 9.07
N GLY A 124 -27.72 -15.02 8.65
CA GLY A 124 -26.66 -15.90 9.10
C GLY A 124 -26.16 -15.55 10.51
N VAL A 125 -24.90 -15.14 10.62
CA VAL A 125 -24.31 -14.73 11.90
C VAL A 125 -24.98 -13.46 12.42
N SER A 126 -25.39 -13.45 13.68
CA SER A 126 -26.07 -12.31 14.29
C SER A 126 -25.13 -11.11 14.47
N GLN A 127 -25.71 -9.90 14.54
CA GLN A 127 -24.94 -8.70 14.82
C GLN A 127 -24.18 -8.78 16.16
N ALA A 128 -24.79 -9.38 17.18
CA ALA A 128 -24.16 -9.52 18.49
C ALA A 128 -22.93 -10.45 18.45
N GLU A 129 -22.97 -11.52 17.66
CA GLU A 129 -21.82 -12.41 17.45
C GLU A 129 -20.70 -11.69 16.68
N HIS A 130 -21.04 -10.92 15.62
CA HIS A 130 -20.07 -10.06 14.95
C HIS A 130 -19.41 -9.05 15.90
N GLU A 131 -20.22 -8.36 16.73
CA GLU A 131 -19.71 -7.41 17.72
C GLU A 131 -18.78 -8.06 18.74
N ALA A 132 -19.14 -9.23 19.26
CA ALA A 132 -18.31 -9.96 20.21
C ALA A 132 -16.96 -10.33 19.60
N PHE A 133 -16.95 -10.85 18.37
CA PHE A 133 -15.74 -11.19 17.63
C PHE A 133 -14.84 -9.99 17.41
N PHE A 134 -15.37 -8.87 16.92
CA PHE A 134 -14.56 -7.70 16.64
C PHE A 134 -14.12 -6.98 17.92
N ARG A 135 -14.88 -7.02 19.01
CA ARG A 135 -14.41 -6.50 20.30
C ARG A 135 -13.25 -7.32 20.87
N ASP A 136 -13.30 -8.64 20.73
CA ASP A 136 -12.18 -9.50 21.12
C ASP A 136 -10.92 -9.20 20.31
N MET A 137 -11.08 -8.94 19.01
CA MET A 137 -9.95 -8.69 18.11
C MET A 137 -9.41 -7.25 18.18
N LEU A 138 -10.27 -6.25 18.36
CA LEU A 138 -9.96 -4.83 18.14
C LEU A 138 -10.19 -3.94 19.38
N GLY A 139 -10.77 -4.45 20.45
CA GLY A 139 -11.24 -3.61 21.57
C GLY A 139 -10.15 -2.85 22.31
N ASP A 140 -8.92 -3.32 22.27
CA ASP A 140 -7.73 -2.70 22.85
C ASP A 140 -6.91 -1.87 21.82
N ILE A 141 -7.37 -1.75 20.56
CA ILE A 141 -6.74 -0.92 19.53
C ILE A 141 -7.30 0.50 19.65
N ASP A 142 -6.49 1.43 20.12
CA ASP A 142 -6.83 2.84 20.35
C ASP A 142 -6.21 3.80 19.32
N GLU A 143 -5.25 3.31 18.54
CA GLU A 143 -4.61 4.07 17.47
C GLU A 143 -4.66 3.33 16.12
N PRO A 144 -4.88 4.04 15.00
CA PRO A 144 -4.92 3.44 13.68
C PRO A 144 -3.56 2.95 13.20
N THR A 145 -3.55 1.97 12.30
CA THR A 145 -2.35 1.61 11.54
C THR A 145 -2.27 2.45 10.27
N LEU A 146 -1.29 3.37 10.23
CA LEU A 146 -1.10 4.34 9.16
C LEU A 146 0.31 4.18 8.53
N PRO A 147 0.49 3.26 7.58
CA PRO A 147 1.77 3.09 6.89
C PRO A 147 2.23 4.39 6.23
N PHE A 148 3.50 4.73 6.40
CA PHE A 148 4.11 5.99 5.92
C PHE A 148 3.40 7.27 6.41
N GLY A 149 2.55 7.18 7.45
CA GLY A 149 1.74 8.30 7.94
C GLY A 149 0.53 8.64 7.04
N LEU A 150 0.20 7.79 6.06
CA LEU A 150 -0.92 8.02 5.15
C LEU A 150 -2.26 7.83 5.87
N MET A 151 -3.06 8.90 5.94
CA MET A 151 -4.32 8.93 6.69
C MET A 151 -5.55 9.01 5.79
N ASP A 152 -5.44 9.62 4.60
CA ASP A 152 -6.59 9.90 3.76
C ASP A 152 -7.11 8.64 3.06
N VAL A 153 -8.19 8.09 3.58
CA VAL A 153 -8.92 6.94 3.01
C VAL A 153 -10.21 7.37 2.28
N GLN A 154 -10.42 8.68 2.12
CA GLN A 154 -11.59 9.25 1.43
C GLN A 154 -11.19 10.03 0.17
N GLY A 155 -9.90 10.02 -0.17
CA GLY A 155 -9.36 10.67 -1.35
C GLY A 155 -9.95 10.13 -2.66
N GLU A 156 -9.81 10.91 -3.73
CA GLU A 156 -10.32 10.53 -5.06
C GLU A 156 -9.35 9.60 -5.83
N GLY A 157 -8.24 9.17 -5.22
CA GLY A 157 -7.25 8.28 -5.85
C GLY A 157 -6.52 8.90 -7.06
N ARG A 158 -6.40 10.24 -7.11
CA ARG A 158 -5.82 10.94 -8.28
C ARG A 158 -4.33 10.72 -8.43
N ASP A 159 -3.59 10.63 -7.33
CA ASP A 159 -2.13 10.54 -7.29
C ASP A 159 -1.67 9.11 -6.97
N ILE A 160 -2.44 8.10 -7.37
CA ILE A 160 -2.09 6.69 -7.18
C ILE A 160 -1.22 6.23 -8.34
N GLU A 161 -0.06 5.70 -8.00
CA GLU A 161 0.85 4.97 -8.89
C GLU A 161 0.60 3.47 -8.76
N GLU A 162 0.72 2.77 -9.87
CA GLU A 162 0.61 1.32 -9.92
C GLU A 162 1.92 0.70 -10.41
N ALA A 163 2.34 -0.38 -9.77
CA ALA A 163 3.44 -1.22 -10.25
C ALA A 163 3.15 -2.68 -9.98
N SER A 164 3.58 -3.54 -10.90
CA SER A 164 3.42 -4.99 -10.78
C SER A 164 4.77 -5.69 -10.78
N LEU A 165 4.84 -6.78 -10.01
CA LEU A 165 6.02 -7.64 -9.87
C LEU A 165 5.57 -9.11 -9.86
N ALA A 166 5.96 -9.88 -10.88
CA ALA A 166 5.80 -11.33 -10.86
C ALA A 166 6.84 -11.94 -9.90
N LEU A 167 6.41 -12.83 -9.02
CA LEU A 167 7.35 -13.59 -8.17
C LEU A 167 8.07 -14.62 -9.02
N ASP A 168 9.37 -14.81 -8.73
CA ASP A 168 10.15 -15.81 -9.42
C ASP A 168 9.61 -17.24 -9.13
N PRO A 169 9.82 -18.20 -10.06
CA PRO A 169 9.31 -19.57 -9.90
C PRO A 169 9.81 -20.29 -8.64
N GLN A 170 11.03 -20.00 -8.18
CA GLN A 170 11.59 -20.63 -6.99
C GLN A 170 10.89 -20.14 -5.73
N LEU A 171 10.66 -18.83 -5.62
CA LEU A 171 9.92 -18.25 -4.50
C LEU A 171 8.49 -18.77 -4.45
N ASN A 172 7.82 -18.89 -5.61
CA ASN A 172 6.50 -19.49 -5.72
C ASN A 172 6.47 -20.95 -5.20
N LEU A 173 7.41 -21.79 -5.63
CA LEU A 173 7.49 -23.17 -5.16
C LEU A 173 7.73 -23.25 -3.66
N ARG A 174 8.64 -22.45 -3.12
CA ARG A 174 8.93 -22.37 -1.68
C ARG A 174 7.70 -21.94 -0.88
N LEU A 175 6.98 -20.90 -1.35
CA LEU A 175 5.76 -20.41 -0.69
C LEU A 175 4.71 -21.51 -0.57
N ARG A 176 4.44 -22.26 -1.65
CA ARG A 176 3.48 -23.37 -1.65
C ARG A 176 3.96 -24.56 -0.80
N ALA A 177 5.26 -24.85 -0.83
CA ALA A 177 5.85 -25.92 -0.03
C ALA A 177 5.72 -25.60 1.47
N GLN A 178 6.07 -24.39 1.88
CA GLN A 178 5.95 -23.96 3.28
C GLN A 178 4.50 -23.89 3.75
N ALA A 179 3.58 -23.40 2.92
CA ALA A 179 2.15 -23.43 3.25
C ALA A 179 1.67 -24.85 3.58
N ARG A 180 2.02 -25.83 2.73
CA ARG A 180 1.68 -27.25 2.98
C ARG A 180 2.37 -27.80 4.22
N GLN A 181 3.66 -27.53 4.41
CA GLN A 181 4.43 -28.02 5.55
C GLN A 181 3.91 -27.50 6.89
N GLN A 182 3.50 -26.23 6.93
CA GLN A 182 2.94 -25.61 8.14
C GLN A 182 1.44 -25.93 8.33
N GLY A 183 0.77 -26.54 7.35
CA GLY A 183 -0.66 -26.81 7.37
C GLY A 183 -1.52 -25.56 7.30
N VAL A 184 -1.08 -24.54 6.55
CA VAL A 184 -1.76 -23.26 6.38
C VAL A 184 -2.00 -22.96 4.90
N SER A 185 -2.83 -21.96 4.60
CA SER A 185 -2.99 -21.45 3.22
C SER A 185 -1.83 -20.54 2.81
N ALA A 186 -1.54 -20.48 1.52
CA ALA A 186 -0.59 -19.49 0.97
C ALA A 186 -1.02 -18.05 1.32
N ALA A 187 -2.32 -17.79 1.32
CA ALA A 187 -2.87 -16.52 1.76
C ALA A 187 -2.40 -16.12 3.17
N SER A 188 -2.30 -17.08 4.11
CA SER A 188 -1.85 -16.79 5.47
C SER A 188 -0.39 -16.32 5.53
N LEU A 189 0.49 -16.90 4.71
CA LEU A 189 1.88 -16.47 4.58
C LEU A 189 1.97 -15.07 3.97
N VAL A 190 1.17 -14.82 2.93
CA VAL A 190 1.08 -13.51 2.27
C VAL A 190 0.57 -12.43 3.25
N HIS A 191 -0.48 -12.72 4.04
CA HIS A 191 -1.00 -11.78 5.04
C HIS A 191 0.04 -11.48 6.14
N LEU A 192 0.80 -12.48 6.58
CA LEU A 192 1.85 -12.25 7.57
C LEU A 192 3.00 -11.42 6.98
N ALA A 193 3.44 -11.70 5.74
CA ALA A 193 4.47 -10.91 5.07
C ALA A 193 4.01 -9.45 4.87
N TRP A 194 2.75 -9.24 4.49
CA TRP A 194 2.18 -7.90 4.42
C TRP A 194 2.14 -7.20 5.77
N ALA A 195 1.74 -7.90 6.82
CA ALA A 195 1.78 -7.37 8.19
C ALA A 195 3.20 -6.97 8.62
N GLN A 196 4.23 -7.73 8.20
CA GLN A 196 5.65 -7.37 8.40
C GLN A 196 5.99 -6.04 7.73
N VAL A 197 5.60 -5.87 6.46
CA VAL A 197 5.80 -4.61 5.74
C VAL A 197 5.13 -3.47 6.48
N LEU A 198 3.83 -3.60 6.79
CA LEU A 198 3.07 -2.57 7.48
C LEU A 198 3.64 -2.25 8.87
N GLY A 199 4.06 -3.26 9.63
CA GLY A 199 4.68 -3.07 10.94
C GLY A 199 5.94 -2.21 10.88
N LYS A 200 6.82 -2.48 9.90
CA LYS A 200 8.06 -1.71 9.71
C LYS A 200 7.81 -0.27 9.25
N VAL A 201 6.89 -0.07 8.28
CA VAL A 201 6.64 1.27 7.71
C VAL A 201 5.70 2.13 8.56
N SER A 202 5.05 1.55 9.57
CA SER A 202 4.26 2.28 10.58
C SER A 202 4.91 2.30 11.96
N ASN A 203 6.07 1.65 12.13
CA ASN A 203 6.78 1.47 13.40
C ASN A 203 5.88 0.84 14.49
N ARG A 204 5.15 -0.23 14.15
CA ARG A 204 4.24 -0.94 15.04
C ARG A 204 4.54 -2.43 15.08
N GLN A 205 4.36 -3.04 16.25
CA GLN A 205 4.44 -4.49 16.41
C GLN A 205 3.08 -5.18 16.28
N ASP A 206 2.00 -4.42 16.37
CA ASP A 206 0.63 -4.89 16.24
C ASP A 206 -0.07 -4.02 15.19
N VAL A 207 -0.43 -4.62 14.09
CA VAL A 207 -0.95 -3.91 12.92
C VAL A 207 -2.35 -4.36 12.57
N VAL A 208 -3.17 -3.40 12.15
CA VAL A 208 -4.50 -3.65 11.58
C VAL A 208 -4.52 -3.15 10.16
N PHE A 209 -5.01 -3.97 9.26
CA PHE A 209 -5.20 -3.60 7.85
C PHE A 209 -6.47 -4.24 7.30
N GLY A 210 -7.01 -3.66 6.24
CA GLY A 210 -8.15 -4.23 5.55
C GLY A 210 -7.73 -5.43 4.73
N THR A 211 -8.43 -6.56 4.90
CA THR A 211 -8.33 -7.69 3.98
C THR A 211 -9.61 -7.82 3.19
N VAL A 212 -9.46 -8.02 1.88
CA VAL A 212 -10.61 -8.23 0.98
C VAL A 212 -10.99 -9.71 1.04
N LEU A 213 -12.24 -9.97 1.41
CA LEU A 213 -12.83 -11.30 1.47
C LEU A 213 -13.79 -11.49 0.29
N MET A 214 -13.80 -12.68 -0.30
CA MET A 214 -14.54 -12.95 -1.53
C MET A 214 -16.06 -13.05 -1.33
N GLY A 215 -16.55 -13.25 -0.09
CA GLY A 215 -17.98 -13.30 0.25
C GLY A 215 -18.75 -14.47 -0.35
N ARG A 216 -18.07 -15.44 -0.95
CA ARG A 216 -18.68 -16.58 -1.65
C ARG A 216 -18.45 -17.92 -0.94
N MET A 217 -17.62 -17.91 0.12
CA MET A 217 -17.18 -19.15 0.79
C MET A 217 -18.31 -19.89 1.49
N GLN A 218 -19.30 -19.16 2.01
CA GLN A 218 -20.47 -19.71 2.68
C GLN A 218 -21.67 -19.90 1.74
N GLY A 219 -21.52 -19.57 0.44
CA GLY A 219 -22.56 -19.72 -0.57
C GLY A 219 -22.86 -21.19 -0.87
N GLY A 220 -24.11 -21.49 -1.17
CA GLY A 220 -24.49 -22.81 -1.68
C GLY A 220 -23.99 -23.06 -3.10
N GLU A 221 -24.33 -24.24 -3.66
CA GLU A 221 -24.01 -24.61 -5.03
C GLU A 221 -24.44 -23.53 -6.05
N GLY A 222 -23.57 -23.18 -6.98
CA GLY A 222 -23.79 -22.17 -8.03
C GLY A 222 -23.47 -20.74 -7.63
N THR A 223 -23.04 -20.48 -6.39
CA THR A 223 -22.66 -19.13 -5.94
C THR A 223 -21.43 -18.59 -6.69
N GLU A 224 -20.55 -19.46 -7.15
CA GLU A 224 -19.40 -19.12 -7.97
C GLU A 224 -19.79 -18.48 -9.32
N ARG A 225 -21.00 -18.73 -9.80
CA ARG A 225 -21.55 -18.16 -11.04
C ARG A 225 -22.55 -17.01 -10.81
N ALA A 226 -22.84 -16.68 -9.58
CA ALA A 226 -23.78 -15.61 -9.27
C ALA A 226 -23.17 -14.24 -9.59
N LEU A 227 -23.95 -13.38 -10.27
CA LEU A 227 -23.56 -12.02 -10.60
C LEU A 227 -23.96 -11.08 -9.46
N GLY A 228 -22.99 -10.30 -8.97
CA GLY A 228 -23.20 -9.33 -7.90
C GLY A 228 -21.89 -8.90 -7.27
N MET A 229 -21.97 -8.02 -6.29
CA MET A 229 -20.83 -7.64 -5.46
C MET A 229 -20.86 -8.46 -4.17
N PHE A 230 -20.01 -9.47 -4.10
CA PHE A 230 -19.89 -10.35 -2.94
C PHE A 230 -18.73 -9.94 -2.04
N ILE A 231 -17.71 -9.27 -2.58
CA ILE A 231 -16.52 -8.89 -1.82
C ILE A 231 -16.89 -7.97 -0.66
N ASN A 232 -16.19 -8.16 0.44
CA ASN A 232 -16.25 -7.32 1.61
C ASN A 232 -14.84 -7.04 2.13
N THR A 233 -14.60 -5.87 2.70
CA THR A 233 -13.33 -5.51 3.31
C THR A 233 -13.50 -5.46 4.81
N LEU A 234 -12.72 -6.28 5.51
CA LEU A 234 -12.77 -6.35 6.97
C LEU A 234 -11.38 -6.17 7.59
N PRO A 235 -11.29 -5.62 8.81
CA PRO A 235 -10.01 -5.48 9.50
C PRO A 235 -9.46 -6.86 9.90
N LEU A 236 -8.18 -7.05 9.63
CA LEU A 236 -7.39 -8.15 10.17
C LEU A 236 -6.27 -7.58 11.03
N ARG A 237 -6.22 -8.00 12.30
CA ARG A 237 -5.14 -7.67 13.23
C ARG A 237 -4.08 -8.75 13.23
N VAL A 238 -2.81 -8.38 13.05
CA VAL A 238 -1.66 -9.30 13.07
C VAL A 238 -0.56 -8.72 13.95
N SER A 239 -0.05 -9.54 14.88
CA SER A 239 1.13 -9.17 15.68
C SER A 239 2.40 -9.61 14.97
N VAL A 240 3.36 -8.69 14.85
CA VAL A 240 4.67 -8.89 14.21
C VAL A 240 5.83 -8.60 15.20
N GLY A 241 5.56 -8.78 16.49
CA GLY A 241 6.51 -8.54 17.57
C GLY A 241 7.52 -9.69 17.78
N GLU A 242 7.78 -10.01 19.03
CA GLU A 242 8.84 -10.95 19.44
C GLU A 242 8.52 -12.43 19.21
N GLN A 243 7.27 -12.77 18.87
CA GLN A 243 6.89 -14.17 18.61
C GLN A 243 7.70 -14.77 17.45
N GLY A 244 7.96 -16.09 17.55
CA GLY A 244 8.65 -16.83 16.49
C GLY A 244 7.85 -16.88 15.19
N VAL A 245 8.56 -16.99 14.07
CA VAL A 245 7.96 -16.99 12.72
C VAL A 245 6.92 -18.09 12.57
N ARG A 246 7.19 -19.30 13.03
CA ARG A 246 6.25 -20.45 12.95
C ARG A 246 4.95 -20.15 13.68
N ASP A 247 5.04 -19.61 14.89
CA ASP A 247 3.86 -19.29 15.70
C ASP A 247 3.07 -18.13 15.10
N GLY A 248 3.77 -17.13 14.56
CA GLY A 248 3.14 -16.04 13.82
C GLY A 248 2.35 -16.49 12.61
N VAL A 249 2.89 -17.45 11.84
CA VAL A 249 2.17 -18.05 10.69
C VAL A 249 0.89 -18.74 11.15
N LYS A 250 0.97 -19.57 12.21
CA LYS A 250 -0.21 -20.28 12.74
C LYS A 250 -1.24 -19.33 13.33
N ALA A 251 -0.78 -18.30 14.07
CA ALA A 251 -1.67 -17.28 14.64
C ALA A 251 -2.40 -16.50 13.54
N THR A 252 -1.68 -16.08 12.48
CA THR A 252 -2.27 -15.39 11.34
C THR A 252 -3.30 -16.27 10.62
N HIS A 253 -2.97 -17.54 10.37
CA HIS A 253 -3.89 -18.50 9.76
C HIS A 253 -5.15 -18.70 10.58
N LYS A 254 -5.02 -18.90 11.90
CA LYS A 254 -6.16 -19.04 12.81
C LYS A 254 -7.06 -17.80 12.78
N ARG A 255 -6.47 -16.61 12.81
CA ARG A 255 -7.21 -15.34 12.83
C ARG A 255 -7.90 -15.07 11.50
N LEU A 256 -7.22 -15.33 10.37
CA LEU A 256 -7.82 -15.21 9.04
C LEU A 256 -8.99 -16.20 8.85
N THR A 257 -8.83 -17.45 9.30
CA THR A 257 -9.89 -18.46 9.25
C THR A 257 -11.10 -18.06 10.10
N ALA A 258 -10.87 -17.52 11.30
CA ALA A 258 -11.96 -17.02 12.14
C ALA A 258 -12.68 -15.83 11.49
N LEU A 259 -11.93 -14.91 10.85
CA LEU A 259 -12.50 -13.75 10.15
C LEU A 259 -13.42 -14.17 8.98
N LEU A 260 -13.09 -15.26 8.27
CA LEU A 260 -13.96 -15.81 7.21
C LEU A 260 -15.34 -16.22 7.74
N GLY A 261 -15.44 -16.66 8.99
CA GLY A 261 -16.73 -16.91 9.64
C GLY A 261 -17.60 -15.65 9.81
N HIS A 262 -16.98 -14.48 9.71
CA HIS A 262 -17.62 -13.17 9.84
C HIS A 262 -17.60 -12.35 8.54
N GLU A 263 -17.38 -12.97 7.38
CA GLU A 263 -17.17 -12.30 6.09
C GLU A 263 -18.32 -11.33 5.67
N HIS A 264 -19.51 -11.49 6.25
CA HIS A 264 -20.67 -10.65 5.98
C HIS A 264 -20.84 -9.48 6.96
N ALA A 265 -19.94 -9.31 7.92
CA ALA A 265 -20.01 -8.19 8.86
C ALA A 265 -19.78 -6.85 8.17
N SER A 266 -20.35 -5.78 8.73
CA SER A 266 -20.08 -4.42 8.26
C SER A 266 -18.72 -3.92 8.77
N LEU A 267 -17.92 -3.31 7.87
CA LEU A 267 -16.68 -2.62 8.27
C LEU A 267 -16.96 -1.53 9.32
N ALA A 268 -18.06 -0.79 9.18
CA ALA A 268 -18.47 0.22 10.15
C ALA A 268 -18.77 -0.38 11.54
N LEU A 269 -19.33 -1.61 11.60
CA LEU A 269 -19.49 -2.34 12.85
C LEU A 269 -18.14 -2.67 13.47
N ALA A 270 -17.25 -3.27 12.69
CA ALA A 270 -15.91 -3.64 13.15
C ALA A 270 -15.14 -2.43 13.68
N GLN A 271 -15.19 -1.29 12.99
CA GLN A 271 -14.55 -0.06 13.41
C GLN A 271 -15.10 0.46 14.75
N ARG A 272 -16.41 0.41 14.98
CA ARG A 272 -17.02 0.78 16.27
C ARG A 272 -16.62 -0.14 17.42
N CYS A 273 -16.14 -1.34 17.14
CA CYS A 273 -15.65 -2.28 18.16
C CYS A 273 -14.20 -2.01 18.59
N SER A 274 -13.50 -1.06 17.96
CA SER A 274 -12.17 -0.59 18.35
C SER A 274 -12.23 0.64 19.26
N GLY A 275 -11.10 1.00 19.88
CA GLY A 275 -10.92 2.25 20.63
C GLY A 275 -10.57 3.46 19.74
N VAL A 276 -10.40 3.28 18.42
CA VAL A 276 -10.05 4.38 17.51
C VAL A 276 -11.23 5.33 17.35
N ALA A 277 -11.02 6.59 17.74
CA ALA A 277 -12.06 7.61 17.71
C ALA A 277 -12.37 8.07 16.26
N ALA A 278 -13.66 8.15 15.92
CA ALA A 278 -14.10 8.78 14.68
C ALA A 278 -13.69 10.28 14.65
N PRO A 279 -13.32 10.86 13.49
CA PRO A 279 -13.43 10.31 12.15
C PRO A 279 -12.19 9.55 11.65
N ALA A 280 -11.20 9.25 12.52
CA ALA A 280 -10.00 8.54 12.11
C ALA A 280 -10.34 7.13 11.57
N PRO A 281 -9.75 6.71 10.45
CA PRO A 281 -9.90 5.34 9.95
C PRO A 281 -9.13 4.38 10.85
N LEU A 282 -9.60 3.15 10.99
CA LEU A 282 -8.89 2.11 11.75
C LEU A 282 -7.57 1.70 11.06
N PHE A 283 -7.53 1.77 9.74
CA PHE A 283 -6.38 1.46 8.90
C PHE A 283 -6.45 2.24 7.58
N SER A 284 -5.31 2.40 6.92
CA SER A 284 -5.21 3.03 5.60
C SER A 284 -4.58 2.13 4.54
N ALA A 285 -4.36 0.85 4.86
CA ALA A 285 -3.80 -0.13 3.93
C ALA A 285 -4.75 -1.31 3.70
N LEU A 286 -4.76 -1.81 2.46
CA LEU A 286 -5.52 -2.99 2.06
C LEU A 286 -4.60 -4.10 1.55
N LEU A 287 -5.03 -5.33 1.75
CA LEU A 287 -4.53 -6.52 1.05
C LEU A 287 -5.70 -7.21 0.35
N ASN A 288 -5.58 -7.38 -0.96
CA ASN A 288 -6.51 -8.14 -1.78
C ASN A 288 -5.80 -9.39 -2.32
N TYR A 289 -6.04 -10.54 -1.68
CA TYR A 289 -5.53 -11.82 -2.14
C TYR A 289 -6.56 -12.48 -3.04
N ARG A 290 -6.25 -12.59 -4.33
CA ARG A 290 -7.12 -13.17 -5.35
C ARG A 290 -6.58 -14.54 -5.77
N HIS A 291 -7.39 -15.56 -5.63
CA HIS A 291 -7.11 -16.87 -6.18
C HIS A 291 -7.85 -16.99 -7.52
N SER A 292 -7.12 -16.85 -8.59
CA SER A 292 -7.63 -17.17 -9.93
C SER A 292 -7.49 -18.67 -10.12
N GLY A 293 -8.54 -19.39 -9.77
CA GLY A 293 -8.67 -20.77 -10.24
C GLY A 293 -8.73 -20.70 -11.75
N VAL A 294 -7.62 -20.99 -12.42
CA VAL A 294 -7.60 -21.27 -13.85
C VAL A 294 -8.38 -22.57 -14.03
N GLY A 295 -9.71 -22.46 -14.06
CA GLY A 295 -10.50 -23.47 -14.74
C GLY A 295 -9.91 -23.52 -16.15
N SER A 296 -9.45 -24.67 -16.58
CA SER A 296 -8.91 -24.86 -17.92
C SER A 296 -9.89 -24.25 -18.93
N VAL A 297 -9.53 -23.08 -19.45
CA VAL A 297 -10.29 -22.46 -20.55
C VAL A 297 -10.21 -23.49 -21.69
N SER A 298 -11.34 -24.00 -22.14
CA SER A 298 -11.37 -24.99 -23.19
C SER A 298 -10.72 -24.41 -24.45
N ASP A 299 -10.06 -25.25 -25.26
CA ASP A 299 -9.48 -24.81 -26.54
C ASP A 299 -10.52 -24.10 -27.44
N GLN A 300 -11.80 -24.51 -27.35
CA GLN A 300 -12.91 -23.84 -28.01
C GLN A 300 -13.17 -22.43 -27.48
N ALA A 301 -13.10 -22.22 -26.19
CA ALA A 301 -13.24 -20.88 -25.60
C ALA A 301 -12.05 -19.98 -25.94
N MET A 302 -10.84 -20.52 -26.03
CA MET A 302 -9.68 -19.77 -26.52
C MET A 302 -9.83 -19.41 -28.01
N GLN A 303 -10.32 -20.32 -28.85
CA GLN A 303 -10.62 -20.03 -30.26
C GLN A 303 -11.73 -18.98 -30.44
N ALA A 304 -12.77 -19.01 -29.59
CA ALA A 304 -13.86 -18.02 -29.63
C ALA A 304 -13.38 -16.60 -29.28
N TRP A 305 -12.26 -16.49 -28.55
CA TRP A 305 -11.63 -15.21 -28.22
C TRP A 305 -10.57 -14.77 -29.25
N GLN A 306 -10.38 -15.55 -30.32
CA GLN A 306 -9.45 -15.22 -31.38
C GLN A 306 -9.84 -13.89 -32.05
N GLY A 307 -8.89 -12.95 -32.10
CA GLY A 307 -9.12 -11.61 -32.63
C GLY A 307 -9.63 -10.59 -31.60
N ILE A 308 -9.85 -10.99 -30.35
CA ILE A 308 -10.20 -10.09 -29.24
C ILE A 308 -9.00 -10.00 -28.30
N ALA A 309 -8.49 -8.80 -28.10
CA ALA A 309 -7.39 -8.53 -27.17
C ALA A 309 -7.85 -7.56 -26.08
N VAL A 310 -7.54 -7.87 -24.84
CA VAL A 310 -7.69 -6.92 -23.73
C VAL A 310 -6.54 -5.94 -23.80
N LEU A 311 -6.82 -4.66 -24.02
CA LEU A 311 -5.82 -3.61 -24.14
C LEU A 311 -5.35 -3.12 -22.78
N SER A 312 -6.28 -2.90 -21.87
CA SER A 312 -6.00 -2.45 -20.50
C SER A 312 -7.20 -2.73 -19.60
N GLY A 313 -6.96 -2.78 -18.31
CA GLY A 313 -7.98 -2.75 -17.27
C GLY A 313 -7.50 -1.83 -16.18
N GLU A 314 -8.37 -0.99 -15.62
CA GLU A 314 -8.04 -0.08 -14.54
C GLU A 314 -9.04 -0.30 -13.39
N GLU A 315 -8.51 -0.56 -12.22
CA GLU A 315 -9.26 -0.64 -10.97
C GLU A 315 -8.75 0.43 -10.02
N ARG A 316 -9.63 1.18 -9.41
CA ARG A 316 -9.25 2.25 -8.48
C ARG A 316 -9.82 2.02 -7.11
N THR A 317 -9.01 2.36 -6.12
CA THR A 317 -9.38 2.35 -4.71
C THR A 317 -9.16 3.74 -4.12
N ASN A 318 -9.94 4.07 -3.10
CA ASN A 318 -9.76 5.29 -2.30
C ASN A 318 -8.71 5.11 -1.19
N TYR A 319 -8.24 3.88 -0.96
CA TYR A 319 -7.18 3.63 0.02
C TYR A 319 -5.82 4.04 -0.54
N PRO A 320 -5.01 4.77 0.24
CA PRO A 320 -3.73 5.30 -0.23
C PRO A 320 -2.64 4.23 -0.41
N LEU A 321 -2.87 3.03 0.11
CA LEU A 321 -1.97 1.89 -0.01
C LEU A 321 -2.76 0.59 -0.17
N THR A 322 -2.69 -0.02 -1.33
CA THR A 322 -3.32 -1.32 -1.60
C THR A 322 -2.30 -2.27 -2.23
N LEU A 323 -2.28 -3.50 -1.77
CA LEU A 323 -1.53 -4.58 -2.40
C LEU A 323 -2.51 -5.65 -2.90
N ASN A 324 -2.52 -5.87 -4.21
CA ASN A 324 -3.18 -7.01 -4.82
C ASN A 324 -2.16 -8.15 -4.96
N VAL A 325 -2.54 -9.35 -4.60
CA VAL A 325 -1.74 -10.57 -4.78
C VAL A 325 -2.57 -11.57 -5.55
N ASP A 326 -2.17 -11.81 -6.79
CA ASP A 326 -2.83 -12.77 -7.67
C ASP A 326 -2.14 -14.13 -7.57
N ASP A 327 -2.85 -15.11 -7.05
CA ASP A 327 -2.46 -16.51 -7.07
C ASP A 327 -2.99 -17.17 -8.36
N LEU A 328 -2.10 -17.29 -9.35
CA LEU A 328 -2.42 -17.79 -10.69
C LEU A 328 -2.33 -19.32 -10.79
N GLY A 329 -2.20 -20.03 -9.67
CA GLY A 329 -1.98 -21.48 -9.64
C GLY A 329 -0.52 -21.86 -9.90
N GLU A 330 0.06 -21.44 -10.99
CA GLU A 330 1.47 -21.71 -11.35
C GLU A 330 2.44 -20.60 -10.93
N GLY A 331 1.94 -19.41 -10.61
CA GLY A 331 2.74 -18.26 -10.20
C GLY A 331 1.98 -17.34 -9.26
N PHE A 332 2.70 -16.33 -8.74
CA PHE A 332 2.12 -15.21 -8.03
C PHE A 332 2.53 -13.91 -8.69
N SER A 333 1.61 -12.94 -8.71
CA SER A 333 1.87 -11.57 -9.09
C SER A 333 1.50 -10.63 -7.95
N LEU A 334 2.37 -9.66 -7.69
CA LEU A 334 2.12 -8.56 -6.74
C LEU A 334 1.80 -7.32 -7.55
N THR A 335 0.74 -6.61 -7.21
CA THR A 335 0.43 -5.30 -7.80
C THR A 335 0.16 -4.32 -6.67
N ALA A 336 1.04 -3.34 -6.52
CA ALA A 336 0.90 -2.27 -5.54
C ALA A 336 0.24 -1.05 -6.18
N LEU A 337 -0.78 -0.51 -5.51
CA LEU A 337 -1.38 0.79 -5.80
C LEU A 337 -1.10 1.68 -4.60
N VAL A 338 -0.34 2.74 -4.78
CA VAL A 338 0.09 3.59 -3.68
C VAL A 338 0.26 5.04 -4.14
N VAL A 339 0.11 5.98 -3.23
CA VAL A 339 0.40 7.39 -3.54
C VAL A 339 1.82 7.55 -4.11
N SER A 340 1.95 8.31 -5.18
CA SER A 340 3.19 8.44 -5.98
C SER A 340 4.42 8.85 -5.16
N SER A 341 4.23 9.59 -4.06
CA SER A 341 5.32 9.98 -3.15
C SER A 341 6.03 8.83 -2.46
N ILE A 342 5.42 7.64 -2.39
CA ILE A 342 6.02 6.44 -1.78
C ILE A 342 6.72 5.58 -2.84
N GLY A 343 6.11 5.42 -4.02
CA GLY A 343 6.58 4.59 -5.13
C GLY A 343 6.06 3.16 -5.06
N ALA A 344 5.25 2.77 -6.06
CA ALA A 344 4.60 1.46 -6.09
C ALA A 344 5.60 0.31 -6.24
N GLN A 345 6.65 0.49 -7.06
CA GLN A 345 7.72 -0.49 -7.22
C GLN A 345 8.46 -0.78 -5.91
N ARG A 346 8.64 0.24 -5.07
CA ARG A 346 9.27 0.11 -3.76
C ARG A 346 8.45 -0.78 -2.82
N VAL A 347 7.12 -0.61 -2.82
CA VAL A 347 6.21 -1.45 -2.01
C VAL A 347 6.23 -2.90 -2.48
N CYS A 348 6.23 -3.15 -3.79
CA CYS A 348 6.42 -4.50 -4.34
C CYS A 348 7.75 -5.11 -3.89
N GLY A 349 8.84 -4.33 -3.90
CA GLY A 349 10.16 -4.76 -3.42
C GLY A 349 10.16 -5.12 -1.93
N TYR A 350 9.48 -4.35 -1.09
CA TYR A 350 9.33 -4.66 0.33
C TYR A 350 8.57 -5.97 0.55
N MET A 351 7.47 -6.16 -0.18
CA MET A 351 6.68 -7.38 -0.07
C MET A 351 7.44 -8.61 -0.54
N HIS A 352 8.17 -8.50 -1.65
CA HIS A 352 9.04 -9.57 -2.16
C HIS A 352 10.08 -9.97 -1.12
N THR A 353 10.82 -9.00 -0.58
CA THR A 353 11.86 -9.25 0.44
C THR A 353 11.26 -9.80 1.73
N ALA A 354 10.09 -9.34 2.15
CA ALA A 354 9.39 -9.87 3.31
C ALA A 354 9.03 -11.35 3.11
N LEU A 355 8.52 -11.73 1.94
CA LEU A 355 8.23 -13.13 1.60
C LEU A 355 9.49 -13.99 1.59
N GLU A 356 10.57 -13.56 0.95
CA GLU A 356 11.85 -14.28 0.93
C GLU A 356 12.40 -14.55 2.33
N ASN A 357 12.44 -13.50 3.17
CA ASN A 357 12.97 -13.61 4.52
C ASN A 357 12.06 -14.45 5.43
N LEU A 358 10.73 -14.32 5.29
CA LEU A 358 9.77 -15.16 6.00
C LEU A 358 9.97 -16.64 5.67
N LEU A 359 10.07 -16.99 4.39
CA LEU A 359 10.27 -18.37 3.94
C LEU A 359 11.63 -18.90 4.36
N THR A 360 12.68 -18.12 4.24
CA THR A 360 14.02 -18.48 4.69
C THR A 360 14.07 -18.77 6.19
N ALA A 361 13.40 -17.92 6.98
CA ALA A 361 13.29 -18.14 8.42
C ALA A 361 12.49 -19.41 8.75
N LEU A 362 11.37 -19.67 8.06
CA LEU A 362 10.59 -20.91 8.24
C LEU A 362 11.41 -22.17 7.93
N GLU A 363 12.27 -22.10 6.93
CA GLU A 363 13.10 -23.21 6.47
C GLU A 363 14.30 -23.49 7.39
N GLN A 364 14.94 -22.43 7.91
CA GLN A 364 16.22 -22.55 8.58
C GLN A 364 16.15 -22.28 10.09
N THR A 365 15.37 -21.29 10.51
CA THR A 365 15.32 -20.77 11.88
C THR A 365 13.90 -20.36 12.30
N PRO A 366 12.95 -21.31 12.35
CA PRO A 366 11.51 -21.01 12.51
C PRO A 366 11.15 -20.34 13.84
N GLU A 367 12.05 -20.37 14.82
CA GLU A 367 11.91 -19.70 16.12
C GLU A 367 12.45 -18.25 16.10
N THR A 368 13.02 -17.79 14.98
CA THR A 368 13.45 -16.40 14.83
C THR A 368 12.26 -15.46 15.03
N SER A 369 12.48 -14.37 15.78
CA SER A 369 11.44 -13.37 16.03
C SER A 369 11.00 -12.70 14.74
N LEU A 370 9.69 -12.53 14.57
CA LEU A 370 9.13 -11.77 13.45
C LEU A 370 9.69 -10.35 13.39
N GLN A 371 9.88 -9.70 14.54
CA GLN A 371 10.44 -8.36 14.62
C GLN A 371 11.85 -8.27 14.01
N GLY A 372 12.62 -9.35 14.05
CA GLY A 372 13.99 -9.42 13.51
C GLY A 372 14.06 -9.50 11.98
N LEU A 373 12.97 -9.85 11.29
CA LEU A 373 12.96 -9.99 9.84
C LEU A 373 13.04 -8.61 9.15
N SER A 374 13.91 -8.51 8.16
CA SER A 374 14.03 -7.32 7.31
C SER A 374 13.02 -7.35 6.16
N ILE A 375 12.53 -6.18 5.79
CA ILE A 375 11.74 -5.97 4.57
C ILE A 375 12.53 -5.21 3.50
N LEU A 376 13.73 -4.71 3.83
CA LEU A 376 14.51 -3.84 2.94
C LEU A 376 15.21 -4.66 1.86
N PRO A 377 14.97 -4.37 0.58
CA PRO A 377 15.76 -4.90 -0.51
C PRO A 377 17.25 -4.55 -0.34
N ALA A 378 18.13 -5.45 -0.80
CA ALA A 378 19.58 -5.28 -0.63
C ALA A 378 20.10 -3.95 -1.19
N VAL A 379 19.57 -3.51 -2.35
CA VAL A 379 19.96 -2.25 -3.00
C VAL A 379 19.58 -1.04 -2.12
N GLU A 380 18.37 -1.01 -1.56
CA GLU A 380 17.94 0.09 -0.70
C GLU A 380 18.71 0.08 0.63
N ARG A 381 18.98 -1.10 1.17
CA ARG A 381 19.82 -1.24 2.37
C ARG A 381 21.23 -0.68 2.15
N GLU A 382 21.83 -1.00 1.02
CA GLU A 382 23.16 -0.48 0.64
C GLU A 382 23.12 1.04 0.49
N GLN A 383 22.09 1.58 -0.16
CA GLN A 383 21.92 3.02 -0.31
C GLN A 383 21.84 3.74 1.05
N LEU A 384 21.03 3.20 1.99
CA LEU A 384 20.80 3.81 3.30
C LEU A 384 22.02 3.69 4.22
N LEU A 385 22.72 2.55 4.21
CA LEU A 385 23.81 2.29 5.17
C LEU A 385 25.18 2.66 4.64
N VAL A 386 25.41 2.66 3.34
CA VAL A 386 26.70 2.91 2.73
C VAL A 386 26.69 4.20 1.91
N ALA A 387 25.89 4.28 0.83
CA ALA A 387 25.96 5.40 -0.09
C ALA A 387 25.60 6.75 0.57
N PHE A 388 24.58 6.81 1.43
CA PHE A 388 24.21 8.03 2.15
C PHE A 388 25.19 8.38 3.28
N ASN A 389 26.02 7.44 3.71
CA ASN A 389 27.04 7.64 4.75
C ASN A 389 28.45 7.76 4.18
N ASP A 390 28.61 7.74 2.85
CA ASP A 390 29.90 8.00 2.20
C ASP A 390 30.23 9.49 2.24
N THR A 391 30.51 9.95 3.45
CA THR A 391 30.80 11.36 3.77
C THR A 391 32.25 11.57 4.15
N VAL A 392 33.12 10.60 3.83
CA VAL A 392 34.56 10.70 4.12
C VAL A 392 35.13 11.84 3.29
N LEU A 393 35.62 12.84 3.99
CA LEU A 393 36.42 13.94 3.43
C LEU A 393 37.84 13.80 3.91
N ASP A 394 38.77 13.97 2.99
CA ASP A 394 40.20 14.09 3.35
C ASP A 394 40.46 15.46 3.94
N TYR A 395 40.86 15.50 5.19
CA TYR A 395 41.24 16.73 5.89
C TYR A 395 42.48 16.47 6.73
N ASP A 396 43.24 17.51 6.96
CA ASP A 396 44.42 17.46 7.80
C ASP A 396 44.01 17.22 9.27
N LYS A 397 44.26 16.00 9.76
CA LYS A 397 43.90 15.56 11.12
C LYS A 397 44.74 16.15 12.20
N GLU A 398 45.92 16.71 11.84
CA GLU A 398 46.84 17.36 12.77
C GLU A 398 46.50 18.84 12.98
N GLN A 399 45.66 19.42 12.14
CA GLN A 399 45.23 20.81 12.30
C GLN A 399 44.20 20.95 13.40
N THR A 400 44.45 21.91 14.29
CA THR A 400 43.49 22.33 15.30
C THR A 400 42.61 23.48 14.78
N ILE A 401 41.40 23.67 15.34
CA ILE A 401 40.51 24.78 14.97
C ILE A 401 41.21 26.14 15.14
N HIS A 402 41.89 26.34 16.26
CA HIS A 402 42.65 27.60 16.50
C HIS A 402 43.84 27.73 15.58
N GLY A 403 44.53 26.62 15.20
CA GLY A 403 45.59 26.65 14.20
C GLY A 403 45.10 27.07 12.81
N MET A 404 43.96 26.54 12.37
CA MET A 404 43.33 26.98 11.13
C MET A 404 42.93 28.48 11.16
N PHE A 405 42.43 28.93 12.30
CA PHE A 405 42.15 30.36 12.50
C PHE A 405 43.43 31.20 12.43
N GLU A 406 44.49 30.79 13.07
CA GLU A 406 45.80 31.49 13.04
C GLU A 406 46.35 31.56 11.62
N ALA A 407 46.30 30.48 10.88
CA ALA A 407 46.71 30.46 9.47
C ALA A 407 45.88 31.44 8.61
N GLN A 408 44.59 31.61 8.95
CA GLN A 408 43.73 32.59 8.28
C GLN A 408 44.10 34.03 8.69
N VAL A 409 44.47 34.26 9.96
CA VAL A 409 44.98 35.56 10.43
C VAL A 409 46.22 35.98 9.67
N GLU A 410 47.15 35.06 9.44
CA GLU A 410 48.39 35.35 8.66
C GLU A 410 48.05 35.67 7.21
N ARG A 411 47.09 35.01 6.63
CA ARG A 411 46.71 35.17 5.21
C ARG A 411 45.96 36.48 4.94
N THR A 412 45.06 36.87 5.82
CA THR A 412 44.18 38.05 5.61
C THR A 412 43.95 38.84 6.91
N PRO A 413 45.02 39.41 7.53
CA PRO A 413 44.94 40.03 8.86
C PRO A 413 43.92 41.20 8.96
N GLU A 414 43.78 41.98 7.90
CA GLU A 414 42.94 43.15 7.87
C GLU A 414 41.50 42.89 7.42
N ALA A 415 41.18 41.64 7.00
CA ALA A 415 39.84 41.27 6.67
C ALA A 415 38.95 41.22 7.91
N LEU A 416 37.65 41.53 7.76
CA LEU A 416 36.69 41.44 8.84
C LEU A 416 36.45 39.97 9.21
N ALA A 417 36.62 39.63 10.49
CA ALA A 417 36.44 38.30 11.04
C ALA A 417 35.08 38.19 11.81
N VAL A 418 34.73 39.20 12.57
CA VAL A 418 33.47 39.22 13.38
C VAL A 418 32.78 40.57 13.20
N VAL A 419 31.47 40.52 13.01
CA VAL A 419 30.59 41.69 13.02
C VAL A 419 29.43 41.41 13.95
N HIS A 420 29.24 42.22 14.94
CA HIS A 420 28.07 42.16 15.86
C HIS A 420 27.62 43.58 16.18
N SER A 421 26.42 43.94 15.76
CA SER A 421 25.87 45.30 15.87
C SER A 421 26.85 46.33 15.24
N GLU A 422 27.37 47.27 16.01
CA GLU A 422 28.36 48.27 15.57
C GLU A 422 29.80 47.82 15.76
N GLN A 423 30.04 46.74 16.48
CA GLN A 423 31.39 46.22 16.70
C GLN A 423 31.87 45.44 15.47
N ARG A 424 33.09 45.74 15.06
CA ARG A 424 33.75 45.06 13.94
C ARG A 424 35.18 44.75 14.36
N LEU A 425 35.52 43.47 14.21
CA LEU A 425 36.90 42.99 14.49
C LEU A 425 37.51 42.38 13.23
N THR A 426 38.70 42.81 12.91
CA THR A 426 39.53 42.15 11.90
C THR A 426 40.08 40.82 12.44
N TYR A 427 40.58 39.97 11.56
CA TYR A 427 41.23 38.73 11.96
C TYR A 427 42.40 39.02 12.91
N ARG A 428 43.19 40.07 12.68
CA ARG A 428 44.29 40.51 13.55
C ARG A 428 43.77 40.86 14.95
N GLU A 429 42.78 41.76 15.02
CA GLU A 429 42.25 42.24 16.30
C GLU A 429 41.62 41.12 17.12
N LEU A 430 40.85 40.23 16.46
CA LEU A 430 40.25 39.07 17.10
C LEU A 430 41.34 38.14 17.67
N ASN A 431 42.40 37.89 16.88
CA ASN A 431 43.53 37.05 17.31
C ASN A 431 44.26 37.63 18.51
N GLU A 432 44.54 38.95 18.48
CA GLU A 432 45.22 39.63 19.60
C GLU A 432 44.39 39.58 20.88
N GLN A 433 43.06 39.78 20.79
CA GLN A 433 42.16 39.67 21.95
C GLN A 433 42.12 38.24 22.48
N ALA A 434 41.94 37.25 21.61
CA ALA A 434 41.95 35.84 21.98
C ALA A 434 43.27 35.41 22.61
N ASN A 435 44.43 35.85 22.06
CA ASN A 435 45.73 35.55 22.62
C ASN A 435 45.91 36.15 24.02
N ARG A 436 45.49 37.40 24.24
CA ARG A 436 45.57 38.04 25.59
C ARG A 436 44.76 37.24 26.61
N LEU A 437 43.56 36.84 26.25
CA LEU A 437 42.68 36.06 27.15
C LEU A 437 43.25 34.63 27.35
N ALA A 438 43.77 33.98 26.30
CA ALA A 438 44.38 32.66 26.40
C ALA A 438 45.58 32.68 27.37
N HIS A 439 46.46 33.71 27.28
CA HIS A 439 47.55 33.87 28.23
C HIS A 439 47.07 34.10 29.66
N ALA A 440 45.98 34.82 29.87
CA ALA A 440 45.43 35.01 31.20
C ALA A 440 44.88 33.68 31.76
N LEU A 441 44.16 32.87 30.93
CA LEU A 441 43.68 31.54 31.32
C LEU A 441 44.80 30.58 31.69
N ARG A 442 45.88 30.58 30.93
CA ARG A 442 47.08 29.76 31.24
C ARG A 442 47.74 30.17 32.56
N LYS A 443 47.79 31.50 32.87
CA LYS A 443 48.28 31.96 34.17
C LYS A 443 47.40 31.50 35.34
N LEU A 444 46.09 31.27 35.08
CA LEU A 444 45.16 30.71 36.05
C LEU A 444 45.22 29.17 36.15
N GLY A 445 46.12 28.53 35.42
CA GLY A 445 46.36 27.08 35.51
C GLY A 445 45.60 26.26 34.46
N VAL A 446 45.01 26.85 33.46
CA VAL A 446 44.41 26.12 32.32
C VAL A 446 45.49 25.40 31.54
N GLN A 447 45.30 24.10 31.32
CA GLN A 447 46.19 23.20 30.59
C GLN A 447 45.37 22.47 29.50
N PRO A 448 46.02 21.74 28.58
CA PRO A 448 45.34 20.88 27.63
C PRO A 448 44.28 20.01 28.31
N ASP A 449 43.11 19.86 27.68
CA ASP A 449 41.94 19.15 28.17
C ASP A 449 41.23 19.75 29.44
N SER A 450 41.66 20.93 29.90
CA SER A 450 40.96 21.62 30.99
C SER A 450 39.58 22.09 30.54
N ARG A 451 38.56 21.82 31.35
CA ARG A 451 37.21 22.32 31.12
C ARG A 451 37.09 23.76 31.58
N VAL A 452 36.88 24.67 30.66
CA VAL A 452 36.66 26.10 30.93
C VAL A 452 35.25 26.48 30.56
N GLY A 453 34.46 26.94 31.57
CA GLY A 453 33.11 27.44 31.34
C GLY A 453 33.14 28.84 30.74
N ILE A 454 32.27 29.11 29.76
CA ILE A 454 32.01 30.42 29.20
C ILE A 454 30.57 30.86 29.49
N CYS A 455 30.41 32.05 30.06
CA CYS A 455 29.12 32.66 30.38
C CYS A 455 29.17 34.14 29.99
N VAL A 456 28.78 34.41 28.74
CA VAL A 456 28.78 35.76 28.15
C VAL A 456 27.56 35.94 27.29
N GLU A 457 27.12 37.16 27.04
CA GLU A 457 26.12 37.46 26.04
C GLU A 457 26.61 37.11 24.64
N ARG A 458 25.68 36.94 23.71
CA ARG A 458 26.05 36.73 22.31
C ARG A 458 26.67 37.99 21.74
N GLY A 459 27.92 37.93 21.31
CA GLY A 459 28.69 39.08 20.85
C GLY A 459 30.09 38.67 20.39
N ALA A 460 30.89 39.70 20.10
CA ALA A 460 32.31 39.49 19.74
C ALA A 460 33.10 38.85 20.87
N GLU A 461 32.79 39.14 22.12
CA GLU A 461 33.38 38.60 23.32
C GLU A 461 33.19 37.06 23.43
N MET A 462 32.05 36.54 22.95
CA MET A 462 31.80 35.10 22.89
C MET A 462 32.82 34.42 21.96
N VAL A 463 33.05 35.00 20.78
CA VAL A 463 34.03 34.44 19.81
C VAL A 463 35.45 34.55 20.34
N VAL A 464 35.80 35.66 20.93
CA VAL A 464 37.12 35.87 21.60
C VAL A 464 37.29 34.81 22.71
N GLY A 465 36.29 34.60 23.56
CA GLY A 465 36.33 33.62 24.64
C GLY A 465 36.52 32.18 24.13
N LEU A 466 35.76 31.76 23.13
CA LEU A 466 35.88 30.42 22.53
C LEU A 466 37.27 30.19 21.94
N LEU A 467 37.77 31.13 21.15
CA LEU A 467 39.13 31.03 20.59
C LEU A 467 40.21 31.03 21.67
N ALA A 468 40.07 31.87 22.71
CA ALA A 468 41.00 31.95 23.81
C ALA A 468 41.07 30.63 24.61
N ILE A 469 39.95 29.98 24.86
CA ILE A 469 39.90 28.67 25.53
C ILE A 469 40.62 27.62 24.70
N LEU A 470 40.32 27.54 23.38
CA LEU A 470 41.00 26.61 22.46
C LEU A 470 42.51 26.86 22.35
N LYS A 471 42.97 28.14 22.48
CA LYS A 471 44.38 28.52 22.45
C LYS A 471 45.10 28.29 23.80
N ALA A 472 44.35 28.26 24.88
CA ALA A 472 44.91 28.04 26.21
C ALA A 472 45.26 26.58 26.49
N GLY A 473 44.60 25.65 25.79
CA GLY A 473 44.77 24.21 25.90
C GLY A 473 43.45 23.52 25.59
#